data_487332f5d9926bfa474a6a6cba54cf5f
#
_entry.id   487332f5d9926bfa474a6a6cba54cf5f
#
_cell.length_a   1.000
_cell.length_b   1.000
_cell.length_c   1.000
_cell.angle_alpha   90.00
_cell.angle_beta   90.00
_cell.angle_gamma   90.00
#
_symmetry.space_group_name_H-M   'P 1'
#
loop_
_entity.id
_entity.type
_entity.pdbx_description
1 polymer ?
#
loop_
_entity_poly.entity_id
_entity_poly.type
_entity_poly.pdbx_seq_one_letter_code
_entity_poly.pdbx_strand_id
1 'polypeptide(L)'
;MISAEGPPLQRAGALVDVMDALPSALRAREHEISVALPFYHEIQENRAFKTTDTGITVDVQVGDKTYVARYLEGRSASGVQLFLICCDEFFDRPGIYGERGKPYEDNAARFIFFCKAALELARRLTPQVEILHLHDWAAALVPVFVYAQGLPFKTVLTIHHVADQGSFWGLDFRLTNLPERFFTLHGVEFLGRLNFLKGGILYADRITTVSEY
;
A
#
# COMPACT_ATOMS: atom_id res chain seq x y z
N MET A 1 1.07 -2.55 9.06
CA MET A 1 0.08 -1.67 8.40
C MET A 1 0.63 -1.29 7.02
N ILE A 2 -0.22 -1.05 6.02
CA ILE A 2 0.19 -0.72 4.64
C ILE A 2 -0.57 0.53 4.21
N SER A 3 0.15 1.59 3.85
CA SER A 3 -0.42 2.87 3.46
C SER A 3 0.42 3.54 2.36
N ALA A 4 -0.22 4.30 1.48
CA ALA A 4 0.50 5.13 0.52
C ALA A 4 1.06 6.41 1.15
N GLU A 5 0.53 6.83 2.29
CA GLU A 5 0.92 8.05 2.99
C GLU A 5 1.19 7.74 4.47
N GLY A 6 2.14 8.45 5.05
CA GLY A 6 2.51 8.32 6.45
C GLY A 6 3.85 9.00 6.73
N PRO A 7 4.28 9.03 8.02
CA PRO A 7 5.58 9.58 8.36
C PRO A 7 6.71 8.80 7.62
N PRO A 8 7.78 9.47 7.16
CA PRO A 8 8.17 10.83 7.48
C PRO A 8 7.74 11.89 6.46
N LEU A 9 6.68 11.66 5.67
CA LEU A 9 6.16 12.68 4.76
C LEU A 9 5.77 13.93 5.55
N GLN A 10 6.14 15.09 5.03
CA GLN A 10 5.90 16.37 5.71
C GLN A 10 4.55 17.00 5.34
N ARG A 11 3.87 16.48 4.34
CA ARG A 11 2.58 17.00 3.92
C ARG A 11 1.53 16.68 4.96
N ALA A 12 0.93 17.71 5.52
CA ALA A 12 -0.23 17.58 6.39
C ALA A 12 -1.41 16.98 5.59
N GLY A 13 -1.80 15.79 5.94
CA GLY A 13 -2.97 15.10 5.41
C GLY A 13 -3.52 14.18 6.49
N ALA A 14 -4.84 14.04 6.55
CA ALA A 14 -5.49 13.24 7.59
C ALA A 14 -4.92 11.82 7.68
N LEU A 15 -4.51 11.23 6.55
CA LEU A 15 -3.93 9.89 6.52
C LEU A 15 -2.52 9.86 7.15
N VAL A 16 -1.71 10.90 6.93
CA VAL A 16 -0.37 11.00 7.56
C VAL A 16 -0.50 11.06 9.08
N ASP A 17 -1.45 11.87 9.59
CA ASP A 17 -1.70 12.00 11.03
C ASP A 17 -2.17 10.67 11.64
N VAL A 18 -3.08 9.96 10.95
CA VAL A 18 -3.53 8.63 11.40
C VAL A 18 -2.39 7.63 11.41
N MET A 19 -1.52 7.65 10.39
CA MET A 19 -0.38 6.72 10.28
C MET A 19 0.76 7.03 11.25
N ASP A 20 0.75 8.17 11.93
CA ASP A 20 1.62 8.44 13.07
C ASP A 20 0.95 8.04 14.40
N ALA A 21 -0.32 8.40 14.60
CA ALA A 21 -1.03 8.23 15.85
C ALA A 21 -1.49 6.78 16.10
N LEU A 22 -2.13 6.13 15.12
CA LEU A 22 -2.71 4.80 15.27
C LEU A 22 -1.66 3.71 15.55
N PRO A 23 -0.54 3.62 14.81
CA PRO A 23 0.51 2.65 15.13
C PRO A 23 1.08 2.83 16.53
N SER A 24 1.27 4.09 16.96
CA SER A 24 1.75 4.43 18.29
C SER A 24 0.77 3.99 19.38
N ALA A 25 -0.53 4.22 19.19
CA ALA A 25 -1.57 3.81 20.13
C ALA A 25 -1.70 2.28 20.24
N LEU A 26 -1.53 1.55 19.13
CA LEU A 26 -1.54 0.09 19.14
C LEU A 26 -0.29 -0.48 19.82
N ARG A 27 0.89 0.12 19.59
CA ARG A 27 2.11 -0.27 20.32
C ARG A 27 1.99 -0.07 21.83
N ALA A 28 1.33 1.00 22.27
CA ALA A 28 1.06 1.23 23.68
C ALA A 28 0.15 0.16 24.31
N ARG A 29 -0.51 -0.64 23.47
CA ARG A 29 -1.33 -1.81 23.87
C ARG A 29 -0.60 -3.15 23.62
N GLU A 30 0.72 -3.10 23.54
CA GLU A 30 1.61 -4.26 23.42
C GLU A 30 1.49 -5.01 22.08
N HIS A 31 0.93 -4.38 21.03
CA HIS A 31 0.98 -4.94 19.69
C HIS A 31 2.32 -4.62 19.01
N GLU A 32 2.87 -5.59 18.32
CA GLU A 32 4.00 -5.37 17.43
C GLU A 32 3.51 -4.78 16.10
N ILE A 33 3.88 -3.53 15.84
CA ILE A 33 3.40 -2.78 14.67
C ILE A 33 4.57 -2.30 13.84
N SER A 34 4.49 -2.56 12.55
CA SER A 34 5.31 -1.90 11.54
C SER A 34 4.43 -1.32 10.43
N VAL A 35 4.94 -0.30 9.75
CA VAL A 35 4.25 0.40 8.66
C VAL A 35 5.07 0.28 7.39
N ALA A 36 4.44 -0.18 6.31
CA ALA A 36 5.03 -0.23 4.98
C ALA A 36 4.51 0.94 4.13
N LEU A 37 5.43 1.70 3.55
CA LEU A 37 5.19 2.91 2.75
C LEU A 37 6.04 2.88 1.47
N PRO A 38 5.63 3.52 0.36
CA PRO A 38 6.53 3.75 -0.75
C PRO A 38 7.65 4.74 -0.37
N PHE A 39 8.85 4.51 -0.89
CA PHE A 39 10.01 5.40 -0.68
C PHE A 39 9.97 6.55 -1.69
N TYR A 40 9.10 7.53 -1.47
CA TYR A 40 8.94 8.67 -2.36
C TYR A 40 10.15 9.61 -2.37
N HIS A 41 10.30 10.35 -3.45
CA HIS A 41 11.32 11.38 -3.63
C HIS A 41 11.45 12.33 -2.43
N GLU A 42 10.34 12.81 -1.90
CA GLU A 42 10.31 13.69 -0.71
C GLU A 42 10.98 13.05 0.52
N ILE A 43 10.81 11.73 0.70
CA ILE A 43 11.46 11.00 1.81
C ILE A 43 12.95 10.84 1.53
N GLN A 44 13.34 10.60 0.28
CA GLN A 44 14.74 10.44 -0.14
C GLN A 44 15.53 11.73 0.08
N GLU A 45 14.93 12.89 -0.20
CA GLU A 45 15.53 14.22 0.01
C GLU A 45 15.62 14.62 1.50
N ASN A 46 14.86 13.96 2.38
CA ASN A 46 14.86 14.25 3.81
C ASN A 46 16.11 13.69 4.50
N ARG A 47 17.19 14.46 4.53
CA ARG A 47 18.48 14.07 5.15
C ARG A 47 18.41 13.82 6.64
N ALA A 48 17.40 14.32 7.34
CA ALA A 48 17.21 14.09 8.76
C ALA A 48 16.63 12.68 9.04
N PHE A 49 15.91 12.13 8.11
CA PHE A 49 15.35 10.79 8.21
C PHE A 49 16.42 9.74 7.88
N LYS A 50 16.71 8.85 8.83
CA LYS A 50 17.74 7.83 8.67
C LYS A 50 17.12 6.49 8.31
N THR A 51 17.69 5.86 7.31
CA THR A 51 17.29 4.53 6.85
C THR A 51 18.47 3.57 6.85
N THR A 52 18.17 2.29 7.01
CA THR A 52 19.12 1.18 6.90
C THR A 52 18.61 0.23 5.81
N ASP A 53 19.48 -0.24 4.96
CA ASP A 53 19.14 -1.27 3.99
C ASP A 53 18.89 -2.60 4.70
N THR A 54 17.74 -3.22 4.44
CA THR A 54 17.40 -4.53 5.03
C THR A 54 18.14 -5.68 4.35
N GLY A 55 18.75 -5.45 3.18
CA GLY A 55 19.31 -6.49 2.31
C GLY A 55 18.25 -7.34 1.61
N ILE A 56 16.96 -7.07 1.82
CA ILE A 56 15.87 -7.80 1.18
C ILE A 56 15.60 -7.18 -0.19
N THR A 57 15.57 -8.02 -1.22
CA THR A 57 15.12 -7.67 -2.56
C THR A 57 14.13 -8.70 -3.07
N VAL A 58 13.14 -8.25 -3.86
CA VAL A 58 12.11 -9.12 -4.41
C VAL A 58 11.76 -8.69 -5.83
N ASP A 59 11.69 -9.66 -6.71
CA ASP A 59 11.16 -9.46 -8.06
C ASP A 59 9.62 -9.42 -8.01
N VAL A 60 9.06 -8.30 -8.47
CA VAL A 60 7.61 -8.04 -8.49
C VAL A 60 7.15 -7.92 -9.92
N GLN A 61 6.35 -8.87 -10.37
CA GLN A 61 5.76 -8.84 -11.70
C GLN A 61 4.55 -7.90 -11.75
N VAL A 62 4.54 -6.97 -12.72
CA VAL A 62 3.42 -6.07 -13.02
C VAL A 62 3.13 -6.17 -14.51
N GLY A 63 2.06 -6.85 -14.90
CA GLY A 63 1.82 -7.25 -16.29
C GLY A 63 2.95 -8.12 -16.82
N ASP A 64 3.53 -7.72 -17.95
CA ASP A 64 4.63 -8.44 -18.60
C ASP A 64 6.03 -7.99 -18.13
N LYS A 65 6.11 -6.99 -17.25
CA LYS A 65 7.37 -6.46 -16.72
C LYS A 65 7.62 -6.95 -15.31
N THR A 66 8.90 -7.15 -15.00
CA THR A 66 9.38 -7.43 -13.64
C THR A 66 10.14 -6.22 -13.11
N TYR A 67 9.80 -5.78 -11.92
CA TYR A 67 10.44 -4.69 -11.19
C TYR A 67 11.06 -5.22 -9.92
N VAL A 68 12.20 -4.67 -9.52
CA VAL A 68 12.85 -5.05 -8.25
C VAL A 68 12.34 -4.14 -7.14
N ALA A 69 11.70 -4.74 -6.13
CA ALA A 69 11.43 -4.08 -4.86
C ALA A 69 12.63 -4.26 -3.93
N ARG A 70 13.17 -3.15 -3.43
CA ARG A 70 14.16 -3.11 -2.36
C ARG A 70 13.52 -2.48 -1.12
N TYR A 71 13.94 -2.89 0.07
CA TYR A 71 13.32 -2.41 1.31
C TYR A 71 14.35 -1.76 2.20
N LEU A 72 14.05 -0.54 2.65
CA LEU A 72 14.79 0.15 3.68
C LEU A 72 13.98 0.16 4.97
N GLU A 73 14.67 0.11 6.09
CA GLU A 73 14.09 0.25 7.42
C GLU A 73 14.42 1.61 8.01
N GLY A 74 13.42 2.20 8.69
CA GLY A 74 13.57 3.45 9.44
C GLY A 74 12.64 3.48 10.64
N ARG A 75 12.61 4.61 11.35
CA ARG A 75 11.68 4.82 12.47
C ARG A 75 11.02 6.18 12.37
N SER A 76 9.71 6.23 12.67
CA SER A 76 9.00 7.50 12.82
C SER A 76 9.50 8.26 14.07
N ALA A 77 9.10 9.51 14.21
CA ALA A 77 9.38 10.32 15.40
C ALA A 77 8.81 9.68 16.69
N SER A 78 7.69 8.97 16.57
CA SER A 78 7.06 8.21 17.65
C SER A 78 7.71 6.83 17.91
N GLY A 79 8.79 6.49 17.15
CA GLY A 79 9.55 5.24 17.30
C GLY A 79 8.90 4.02 16.64
N VAL A 80 7.85 4.19 15.82
CA VAL A 80 7.24 3.12 15.04
C VAL A 80 8.21 2.66 13.94
N GLN A 81 8.34 1.35 13.76
CA GLN A 81 9.15 0.78 12.68
C GLN A 81 8.49 1.05 11.32
N LEU A 82 9.28 1.59 10.41
CA LEU A 82 8.86 1.88 9.04
C LEU A 82 9.65 1.02 8.06
N PHE A 83 8.97 0.42 7.11
CA PHE A 83 9.57 -0.22 5.95
C PHE A 83 9.26 0.61 4.71
N LEU A 84 10.29 1.07 4.04
CA LEU A 84 10.18 1.88 2.84
C LEU A 84 10.42 1.01 1.61
N ILE A 85 9.42 0.95 0.74
CA ILE A 85 9.45 0.13 -0.47
C ILE A 85 10.02 0.96 -1.61
N CYS A 86 11.22 0.61 -2.05
CA CYS A 86 11.97 1.30 -3.07
C CYS A 86 11.71 0.70 -4.46
N CYS A 87 11.38 1.56 -5.39
CA CYS A 87 11.42 1.35 -6.83
C CYS A 87 11.47 2.74 -7.48
N ASP A 88 12.67 3.18 -7.87
CA ASP A 88 12.91 4.57 -8.31
C ASP A 88 12.03 4.93 -9.52
N GLU A 89 11.82 3.99 -10.44
CA GLU A 89 10.94 4.18 -11.61
C GLU A 89 9.53 4.61 -11.19
N PHE A 90 9.02 4.13 -10.05
CA PHE A 90 7.68 4.42 -9.58
C PHE A 90 7.61 5.51 -8.51
N PHE A 91 8.62 5.62 -7.64
CA PHE A 91 8.48 6.43 -6.42
C PHE A 91 9.49 7.59 -6.31
N ASP A 92 10.58 7.58 -7.10
CA ASP A 92 11.49 8.71 -7.15
C ASP A 92 10.97 9.79 -8.13
N ARG A 93 9.80 10.36 -7.77
CA ARG A 93 9.08 11.37 -8.56
C ARG A 93 8.50 12.46 -7.68
N PRO A 94 8.32 13.69 -8.19
CA PRO A 94 7.64 14.77 -7.46
C PRO A 94 6.19 14.40 -7.14
N GLY A 95 5.81 14.49 -5.88
CA GLY A 95 4.44 14.20 -5.43
C GLY A 95 4.12 12.70 -5.36
N ILE A 96 3.00 12.40 -4.71
CA ILE A 96 2.58 11.03 -4.41
C ILE A 96 1.79 10.42 -5.57
N TYR A 97 0.73 11.11 -6.01
CA TYR A 97 -0.21 10.61 -7.01
C TYR A 97 -0.08 11.28 -8.37
N GLY A 98 0.71 12.36 -8.45
CA GLY A 98 0.85 13.15 -9.67
C GLY A 98 1.67 14.42 -9.45
N GLU A 99 1.85 15.17 -10.52
CA GLU A 99 2.60 16.42 -10.53
C GLU A 99 1.76 17.55 -11.14
N ARG A 100 1.85 18.77 -10.55
CA ARG A 100 1.18 20.00 -11.04
C ARG A 100 -0.33 19.81 -11.27
N GLY A 101 -1.00 19.06 -10.36
CA GLY A 101 -2.44 18.82 -10.41
C GLY A 101 -2.88 17.77 -11.44
N LYS A 102 -1.94 17.08 -12.09
CA LYS A 102 -2.24 15.98 -13.02
C LYS A 102 -1.82 14.65 -12.41
N PRO A 103 -2.70 13.65 -12.36
CA PRO A 103 -2.32 12.32 -11.90
C PRO A 103 -1.30 11.67 -12.86
N TYR A 104 -0.43 10.82 -12.33
CA TYR A 104 0.44 10.00 -13.17
C TYR A 104 -0.39 8.96 -13.93
N GLU A 105 -0.11 8.82 -15.22
CA GLU A 105 -0.82 7.88 -16.10
C GLU A 105 -0.59 6.42 -15.69
N ASP A 106 0.55 6.12 -15.08
CA ASP A 106 0.96 4.79 -14.63
C ASP A 106 0.58 4.48 -13.17
N ASN A 107 -0.32 5.25 -12.54
CA ASN A 107 -0.74 5.01 -11.15
C ASN A 107 -1.29 3.60 -10.92
N ALA A 108 -1.95 3.00 -11.91
CA ALA A 108 -2.36 1.61 -11.81
C ALA A 108 -1.17 0.68 -11.57
N ALA A 109 -0.13 0.76 -12.40
CA ALA A 109 1.08 -0.05 -12.27
C ALA A 109 1.82 0.22 -10.96
N ARG A 110 1.97 1.49 -10.58
CA ARG A 110 2.64 1.94 -9.36
C ARG A 110 2.03 1.32 -8.10
N PHE A 111 0.71 1.39 -7.95
CA PHE A 111 0.05 0.91 -6.75
C PHE A 111 -0.27 -0.59 -6.79
N ILE A 112 -0.33 -1.23 -7.97
CA ILE A 112 -0.27 -2.70 -8.10
C ILE A 112 1.09 -3.20 -7.60
N PHE A 113 2.18 -2.59 -8.07
CA PHE A 113 3.53 -2.90 -7.59
C PHE A 113 3.63 -2.74 -6.07
N PHE A 114 3.18 -1.60 -5.53
CA PHE A 114 3.18 -1.33 -4.10
C PHE A 114 2.46 -2.41 -3.29
N CYS A 115 1.24 -2.77 -3.68
CA CYS A 115 0.46 -3.81 -3.00
C CYS A 115 1.18 -5.16 -2.99
N LYS A 116 1.74 -5.56 -4.14
CA LYS A 116 2.48 -6.83 -4.26
C LYS A 116 3.77 -6.80 -3.46
N ALA A 117 4.55 -5.73 -3.55
CA ALA A 117 5.80 -5.57 -2.80
C ALA A 117 5.56 -5.57 -1.29
N ALA A 118 4.52 -4.87 -0.81
CA ALA A 118 4.14 -4.87 0.60
C ALA A 118 3.72 -6.25 1.10
N LEU A 119 2.99 -7.01 0.28
CA LEU A 119 2.62 -8.39 0.60
C LEU A 119 3.83 -9.31 0.66
N GLU A 120 4.77 -9.17 -0.27
CA GLU A 120 6.01 -9.94 -0.29
C GLU A 120 6.93 -9.61 0.90
N LEU A 121 6.94 -8.35 1.35
CA LEU A 121 7.62 -7.97 2.59
C LEU A 121 6.98 -8.68 3.79
N ALA A 122 5.65 -8.60 3.92
CA ALA A 122 4.94 -9.20 5.05
C ALA A 122 5.20 -10.71 5.20
N ARG A 123 5.39 -11.42 4.09
CA ARG A 123 5.74 -12.85 4.08
C ARG A 123 7.13 -13.16 4.62
N ARG A 124 8.01 -12.16 4.70
CA ARG A 124 9.43 -12.29 5.10
C ARG A 124 9.73 -11.73 6.47
N LEU A 125 8.79 -10.99 7.06
CA LEU A 125 9.00 -10.42 8.39
C LEU A 125 8.98 -11.48 9.48
N THR A 126 9.82 -11.26 10.50
CA THR A 126 9.90 -12.07 11.71
C THR A 126 9.81 -11.13 12.92
N PRO A 127 8.90 -11.34 13.89
CA PRO A 127 7.92 -12.44 13.94
C PRO A 127 6.92 -12.41 12.80
N GLN A 128 6.24 -13.53 12.57
CA GLN A 128 5.28 -13.65 11.47
C GLN A 128 4.14 -12.65 11.61
N VAL A 129 3.85 -11.93 10.53
CA VAL A 129 2.71 -11.02 10.45
C VAL A 129 1.40 -11.83 10.46
N GLU A 130 0.47 -11.45 11.32
CA GLU A 130 -0.85 -12.08 11.43
C GLU A 130 -1.92 -11.25 10.72
N ILE A 131 -1.84 -9.92 10.85
CA ILE A 131 -2.85 -8.98 10.36
C ILE A 131 -2.21 -7.97 9.40
N LEU A 132 -2.77 -7.83 8.22
CA LEU A 132 -2.48 -6.75 7.28
C LEU A 132 -3.58 -5.69 7.40
N HIS A 133 -3.22 -4.53 7.92
CA HIS A 133 -4.13 -3.39 8.02
C HIS A 133 -3.83 -2.40 6.91
N LEU A 134 -4.77 -2.27 5.98
CA LEU A 134 -4.67 -1.52 4.74
C LEU A 134 -5.40 -0.19 4.87
N HIS A 135 -4.82 0.86 4.32
CA HIS A 135 -5.40 2.21 4.39
C HIS A 135 -5.69 2.74 2.98
N ASP A 136 -6.96 3.03 2.72
CA ASP A 136 -7.51 3.56 1.48
C ASP A 136 -7.21 2.72 0.22
N TRP A 137 -7.60 3.28 -0.93
CA TRP A 137 -7.57 2.60 -2.22
C TRP A 137 -6.18 2.12 -2.65
N ALA A 138 -5.13 2.87 -2.30
CA ALA A 138 -3.78 2.58 -2.76
C ALA A 138 -3.21 1.25 -2.23
N ALA A 139 -3.74 0.77 -1.08
CA ALA A 139 -3.41 -0.53 -0.49
C ALA A 139 -4.51 -1.58 -0.68
N ALA A 140 -5.64 -1.21 -1.27
CA ALA A 140 -6.86 -2.02 -1.27
C ALA A 140 -6.81 -3.28 -2.16
N LEU A 141 -5.82 -3.45 -3.03
CA LEU A 141 -5.62 -4.71 -3.76
C LEU A 141 -4.92 -5.79 -2.93
N VAL A 142 -4.32 -5.47 -1.80
CA VAL A 142 -3.65 -6.48 -0.96
C VAL A 142 -4.59 -7.60 -0.53
N PRO A 143 -5.83 -7.36 -0.04
CA PRO A 143 -6.79 -8.43 0.28
C PRO A 143 -7.12 -9.31 -0.92
N VAL A 144 -7.20 -8.72 -2.12
CA VAL A 144 -7.46 -9.48 -3.36
C VAL A 144 -6.31 -10.46 -3.63
N PHE A 145 -5.05 -10.00 -3.49
CA PHE A 145 -3.87 -10.87 -3.66
C PHE A 145 -3.76 -11.92 -2.57
N VAL A 146 -4.08 -11.58 -1.31
CA VAL A 146 -4.13 -12.56 -0.20
C VAL A 146 -5.12 -13.66 -0.52
N TYR A 147 -6.33 -13.31 -0.92
CA TYR A 147 -7.36 -14.29 -1.30
C TYR A 147 -6.96 -15.11 -2.52
N ALA A 148 -6.47 -14.47 -3.59
CA ALA A 148 -6.11 -15.15 -4.83
C ALA A 148 -4.98 -16.17 -4.66
N GLN A 149 -4.06 -15.93 -3.73
CA GLN A 149 -2.92 -16.80 -3.43
C GLN A 149 -3.16 -17.75 -2.25
N GLY A 150 -4.32 -17.68 -1.58
CA GLY A 150 -4.63 -18.51 -0.42
C GLY A 150 -3.71 -18.29 0.78
N LEU A 151 -3.27 -17.03 1.00
CA LEU A 151 -2.33 -16.71 2.07
C LEU A 151 -3.05 -16.60 3.44
N PRO A 152 -2.38 -16.94 4.56
CA PRO A 152 -3.01 -17.06 5.86
C PRO A 152 -3.21 -15.73 6.59
N PHE A 153 -2.94 -14.59 5.96
CA PHE A 153 -3.08 -13.28 6.59
C PHE A 153 -4.55 -12.90 6.80
N LYS A 154 -4.84 -12.29 7.95
CA LYS A 154 -6.09 -11.56 8.17
C LYS A 154 -5.95 -10.14 7.67
N THR A 155 -7.00 -9.62 7.06
CA THR A 155 -6.98 -8.32 6.40
C THR A 155 -8.03 -7.38 6.97
N VAL A 156 -7.61 -6.15 7.29
CA VAL A 156 -8.48 -5.05 7.72
C VAL A 156 -8.30 -3.90 6.75
N LEU A 157 -9.36 -3.40 6.15
CA LEU A 157 -9.32 -2.22 5.29
C LEU A 157 -9.99 -1.04 6.01
N THR A 158 -9.24 0.03 6.23
CA THR A 158 -9.80 1.30 6.70
C THR A 158 -9.98 2.25 5.53
N ILE A 159 -11.21 2.77 5.37
CA ILE A 159 -11.57 3.75 4.36
C ILE A 159 -11.62 5.12 5.01
N HIS A 160 -10.68 6.00 4.63
CA HIS A 160 -10.62 7.39 5.09
C HIS A 160 -11.32 8.34 4.11
N HIS A 161 -11.19 8.06 2.80
CA HIS A 161 -11.77 8.91 1.75
C HIS A 161 -12.40 8.06 0.64
N VAL A 162 -13.73 7.87 0.71
CA VAL A 162 -14.47 6.98 -0.21
C VAL A 162 -14.52 7.51 -1.66
N ALA A 163 -14.34 8.82 -1.86
CA ALA A 163 -14.35 9.40 -3.21
C ALA A 163 -13.12 8.97 -4.03
N ASP A 164 -12.00 8.71 -3.37
CA ASP A 164 -10.78 8.22 -4.00
C ASP A 164 -10.80 6.69 -4.05
N GLN A 165 -11.09 6.14 -5.22
CA GLN A 165 -11.36 4.71 -5.36
C GLN A 165 -10.25 3.92 -6.05
N GLY A 166 -9.22 4.60 -6.58
CA GLY A 166 -8.24 3.91 -7.42
C GLY A 166 -8.90 3.25 -8.62
N SER A 167 -9.66 4.04 -9.38
CA SER A 167 -10.39 3.59 -10.56
C SER A 167 -9.57 3.84 -11.82
N PHE A 168 -9.15 2.76 -12.47
CA PHE A 168 -8.26 2.77 -13.63
C PHE A 168 -8.93 2.15 -14.86
N TRP A 169 -8.29 2.25 -16.02
CA TRP A 169 -8.79 1.65 -17.23
C TRP A 169 -8.93 0.12 -17.07
N GLY A 170 -10.01 -0.46 -17.64
CA GLY A 170 -10.27 -1.90 -17.49
C GLY A 170 -9.12 -2.80 -17.98
N LEU A 171 -8.37 -2.35 -19.02
CA LEU A 171 -7.22 -3.09 -19.52
C LEU A 171 -6.03 -3.10 -18.54
N ASP A 172 -5.97 -2.18 -17.59
CA ASP A 172 -4.94 -2.18 -16.54
C ASP A 172 -5.10 -3.37 -15.58
N PHE A 173 -6.25 -4.08 -15.62
CA PHE A 173 -6.41 -5.32 -14.89
C PHE A 173 -5.31 -6.33 -15.21
N ARG A 174 -4.81 -6.37 -16.44
CA ARG A 174 -3.69 -7.26 -16.83
C ARG A 174 -2.43 -7.02 -16.01
N LEU A 175 -2.20 -5.79 -15.56
CA LEU A 175 -1.05 -5.44 -14.72
C LEU A 175 -1.07 -6.15 -13.37
N THR A 176 -2.26 -6.56 -12.91
CA THR A 176 -2.41 -7.29 -11.64
C THR A 176 -1.86 -8.70 -11.69
N ASN A 177 -1.78 -9.32 -12.88
CA ASN A 177 -1.52 -10.75 -13.10
C ASN A 177 -2.52 -11.67 -12.39
N LEU A 178 -3.69 -11.16 -12.02
CA LEU A 178 -4.79 -11.96 -11.48
C LEU A 178 -5.49 -12.72 -12.61
N PRO A 179 -6.01 -13.94 -12.34
CA PRO A 179 -6.88 -14.64 -13.28
C PRO A 179 -8.13 -13.81 -13.64
N GLU A 180 -8.61 -13.95 -14.88
CA GLU A 180 -9.77 -13.21 -15.43
C GLU A 180 -11.04 -13.30 -14.56
N ARG A 181 -11.21 -14.38 -13.79
CA ARG A 181 -12.34 -14.54 -12.86
C ARG A 181 -12.42 -13.45 -11.78
N PHE A 182 -11.37 -12.67 -11.55
CA PHE A 182 -11.37 -11.53 -10.64
C PHE A 182 -11.88 -10.24 -11.30
N PHE A 183 -11.88 -10.15 -12.64
CA PHE A 183 -12.38 -8.99 -13.36
C PHE A 183 -13.86 -9.16 -13.71
N THR A 184 -14.71 -9.14 -12.69
CA THR A 184 -16.15 -9.33 -12.81
C THR A 184 -16.89 -8.37 -11.88
N LEU A 185 -18.22 -8.29 -12.04
CA LEU A 185 -19.09 -7.51 -11.14
C LEU A 185 -18.95 -7.91 -9.66
N HIS A 186 -18.63 -9.18 -9.39
CA HIS A 186 -18.37 -9.70 -8.04
C HIS A 186 -16.88 -9.69 -7.65
N GLY A 187 -16.05 -9.00 -8.41
CA GLY A 187 -14.63 -8.84 -8.19
C GLY A 187 -14.20 -7.37 -8.28
N VAL A 188 -13.05 -7.12 -8.92
CA VAL A 188 -12.44 -5.78 -8.97
C VAL A 188 -12.96 -4.90 -10.12
N GLU A 189 -13.84 -5.42 -10.98
CA GLU A 189 -14.47 -4.64 -12.07
C GLU A 189 -15.58 -3.75 -11.52
N PHE A 190 -15.59 -2.47 -11.91
CA PHE A 190 -16.67 -1.53 -11.63
C PHE A 190 -16.88 -0.59 -12.82
N LEU A 191 -18.06 -0.66 -13.45
CA LEU A 191 -18.43 0.13 -14.63
C LEU A 191 -17.39 0.04 -15.77
N GLY A 192 -16.90 -1.17 -16.06
CA GLY A 192 -15.89 -1.42 -17.09
C GLY A 192 -14.46 -1.03 -16.69
N ARG A 193 -14.23 -0.63 -15.46
CA ARG A 193 -12.94 -0.15 -14.93
C ARG A 193 -12.39 -1.10 -13.87
N LEU A 194 -11.07 -1.13 -13.73
CA LEU A 194 -10.41 -1.73 -12.58
C LEU A 194 -10.57 -0.79 -11.38
N ASN A 195 -11.19 -1.26 -10.30
CA ASN A 195 -11.42 -0.47 -9.10
C ASN A 195 -10.78 -1.14 -7.87
N PHE A 196 -9.74 -0.50 -7.33
CA PHE A 196 -8.96 -1.05 -6.23
C PHE A 196 -9.76 -1.08 -4.94
N LEU A 197 -10.43 0.02 -4.60
CA LEU A 197 -11.21 0.12 -3.37
C LEU A 197 -12.33 -0.92 -3.32
N LYS A 198 -13.05 -1.11 -4.43
CA LYS A 198 -14.06 -2.16 -4.55
C LYS A 198 -13.45 -3.55 -4.29
N GLY A 199 -12.27 -3.83 -4.87
CA GLY A 199 -11.55 -5.06 -4.60
C GLY A 199 -11.28 -5.25 -3.11
N GLY A 200 -10.76 -4.24 -2.45
CA GLY A 200 -10.51 -4.27 -1.01
C GLY A 200 -11.79 -4.50 -0.19
N ILE A 201 -12.88 -3.82 -0.54
CA ILE A 201 -14.18 -3.99 0.14
C ILE A 201 -14.71 -5.43 0.02
N LEU A 202 -14.55 -6.06 -1.13
CA LEU A 202 -15.09 -7.41 -1.36
C LEU A 202 -14.23 -8.52 -0.73
N TYR A 203 -12.93 -8.31 -0.59
CA TYR A 203 -12.00 -9.36 -0.19
C TYR A 203 -11.36 -9.18 1.19
N ALA A 204 -11.50 -8.01 1.83
CA ALA A 204 -11.00 -7.83 3.20
C ALA A 204 -11.85 -8.61 4.22
N ASP A 205 -11.20 -9.19 5.25
CA ASP A 205 -11.90 -9.87 6.35
C ASP A 205 -12.72 -8.87 7.19
N ARG A 206 -12.28 -7.62 7.31
CA ARG A 206 -12.96 -6.54 8.03
C ARG A 206 -12.76 -5.21 7.32
N ILE A 207 -13.79 -4.38 7.44
CA ILE A 207 -13.78 -3.01 6.93
C ILE A 207 -14.06 -2.07 8.09
N THR A 208 -13.32 -0.97 8.13
CA THR A 208 -13.54 0.12 9.09
C THR A 208 -13.58 1.46 8.36
N THR A 209 -14.16 2.46 8.99
CA THR A 209 -14.19 3.84 8.50
C THR A 209 -13.94 4.80 9.66
N VAL A 210 -13.58 6.02 9.35
CA VAL A 210 -13.27 7.08 10.33
C VAL A 210 -14.46 8.03 10.57
N SER A 211 -15.58 7.80 9.91
CA SER A 211 -16.80 8.61 10.01
C SER A 211 -17.99 7.76 10.47
N GLU A 212 -18.85 8.37 11.27
CA GLU A 212 -20.13 7.76 11.69
C GLU A 212 -21.24 7.93 10.63
N TYR A 213 -21.00 8.80 9.62
CA TYR A 213 -21.96 9.16 8.58
C TYR A 213 -21.35 9.05 7.17
#